data_87acaa2448c79c3f32f73d64b9cfd4df
#
_entry.id   87acaa2448c79c3f32f73d64b9cfd4df
#
_cell.length_a   1.000
_cell.length_b   1.000
_cell.length_c   1.000
_cell.angle_alpha   90.00
_cell.angle_beta   90.00
_cell.angle_gamma   90.00
#
_symmetry.space_group_name_H-M   'P 1'
#
loop_
_entity.id
_entity.type
_entity.pdbx_description
1 polymer ?
#
loop_
_entity_poly.entity_id
_entity_poly.type
_entity_poly.pdbx_seq_one_letter_code
_entity_poly.pdbx_strand_id
1 'polypeptide(L)'
;MAGIGQVLGAINDNQLANIRLVTGDIRLLIEEINESIFDEVLIICPDPWPKLKHHKRRMINSEFLDLTHKVLKLSGHLFISTDWENYAKSIEESINQNSIFEVLTSSSYEHLKLTKFQQRAIEEGRKIYPFSLKKIS
;
A
#
# COMPACT_ATOMS: atom_id res chain seq x y z
N MET A 1 11.21 -15.54 -8.63
CA MET A 1 11.06 -14.24 -7.97
C MET A 1 12.36 -13.45 -7.90
N ALA A 2 12.73 -12.91 -9.06
CA ALA A 2 13.98 -12.16 -9.23
C ALA A 2 14.10 -10.93 -8.29
N GLY A 3 12.96 -10.27 -7.98
CA GLY A 3 12.97 -9.09 -7.12
C GLY A 3 13.42 -9.34 -5.69
N ILE A 4 13.05 -10.48 -5.11
CA ILE A 4 13.43 -10.85 -3.73
C ILE A 4 14.95 -11.04 -3.64
N GLY A 5 15.56 -11.70 -4.62
CA GLY A 5 17.01 -11.89 -4.66
C GLY A 5 17.76 -10.57 -4.70
N GLN A 6 17.27 -9.59 -5.45
CA GLN A 6 17.86 -8.24 -5.51
C GLN A 6 17.78 -7.53 -4.16
N VAL A 7 16.64 -7.60 -3.47
CA VAL A 7 16.46 -6.97 -2.15
C VAL A 7 17.36 -7.65 -1.11
N LEU A 8 17.42 -8.97 -1.09
CA LEU A 8 18.31 -9.72 -0.18
C LEU A 8 19.78 -9.35 -0.43
N GLY A 9 20.20 -9.24 -1.69
CA GLY A 9 21.53 -8.79 -2.05
C GLY A 9 21.84 -7.39 -1.54
N ALA A 10 20.91 -6.45 -1.71
CA ALA A 10 21.05 -5.08 -1.22
C ALA A 10 21.15 -5.01 0.31
N ILE A 11 20.34 -5.80 1.04
CA ILE A 11 20.40 -5.90 2.50
C ILE A 11 21.77 -6.39 2.94
N ASN A 12 22.27 -7.46 2.32
CA ASN A 12 23.55 -8.04 2.64
C ASN A 12 24.72 -7.10 2.31
N ASP A 13 24.72 -6.52 1.11
CA ASP A 13 25.79 -5.62 0.64
C ASP A 13 25.90 -4.34 1.49
N ASN A 14 24.78 -3.85 2.06
CA ASN A 14 24.74 -2.68 2.90
C ASN A 14 24.70 -3.00 4.39
N GLN A 15 24.81 -4.28 4.77
CA GLN A 15 24.82 -4.75 6.16
C GLN A 15 23.61 -4.24 6.98
N LEU A 16 22.42 -4.26 6.38
CA LEU A 16 21.20 -3.78 7.02
C LEU A 16 20.63 -4.85 7.97
N ALA A 17 20.33 -4.46 9.20
CA ALA A 17 19.80 -5.36 10.23
C ALA A 17 18.32 -5.10 10.57
N ASN A 18 17.76 -4.01 10.07
CA ASN A 18 16.41 -3.52 10.41
C ASN A 18 15.35 -3.81 9.32
N ILE A 19 15.65 -4.74 8.40
CA ILE A 19 14.73 -5.13 7.33
C ILE A 19 14.37 -6.60 7.48
N ARG A 20 13.10 -6.90 7.32
CA ARG A 20 12.57 -8.27 7.27
C ARG A 20 11.75 -8.43 5.99
N LEU A 21 11.98 -9.51 5.27
CA LEU A 21 11.24 -9.86 4.07
C LEU A 21 10.32 -11.04 4.37
N VAL A 22 9.08 -10.91 3.91
CA VAL A 22 8.08 -11.96 4.00
C VAL A 22 7.47 -12.17 2.63
N THR A 23 7.26 -13.42 2.24
CA THR A 23 6.61 -13.79 0.98
C THR A 23 5.27 -14.44 1.28
N GLY A 24 4.30 -14.25 0.39
CA GLY A 24 2.99 -14.85 0.51
C GLY A 24 1.86 -13.83 0.32
N ASP A 25 0.64 -14.26 0.61
CA ASP A 25 -0.52 -13.37 0.56
C ASP A 25 -0.52 -12.46 1.80
N ILE A 26 -0.38 -11.17 1.58
CA ILE A 26 -0.34 -10.18 2.66
C ILE A 26 -1.61 -10.18 3.51
N ARG A 27 -2.78 -10.49 2.93
CA ARG A 27 -4.05 -10.57 3.69
C ARG A 27 -3.98 -11.63 4.75
N LEU A 28 -3.50 -12.82 4.41
CA LEU A 28 -3.36 -13.92 5.35
C LEU A 28 -2.37 -13.58 6.46
N LEU A 29 -1.28 -12.90 6.12
CA LEU A 29 -0.28 -12.46 7.10
C LEU A 29 -0.86 -11.43 8.08
N ILE A 30 -1.60 -10.44 7.58
CA ILE A 30 -2.20 -9.39 8.41
C ILE A 30 -3.30 -9.96 9.30
N GLU A 31 -4.10 -10.90 8.80
CA GLU A 31 -5.16 -11.56 9.59
C GLU A 31 -4.65 -12.19 10.88
N GLU A 32 -3.44 -12.74 10.85
CA GLU A 32 -2.80 -13.36 12.02
C GLU A 32 -2.27 -12.36 13.04
N ILE A 33 -2.09 -11.09 12.65
CA ILE A 33 -1.60 -10.05 13.56
C ILE A 33 -2.77 -9.50 14.37
N ASN A 34 -2.74 -9.70 15.68
CA ASN A 34 -3.80 -9.26 16.59
C ASN A 34 -3.46 -7.98 17.38
N GLU A 35 -2.35 -7.35 17.06
CA GLU A 35 -1.86 -6.17 17.75
C GLU A 35 -1.62 -5.01 16.77
N SER A 36 -1.74 -3.79 17.25
CA SER A 36 -1.40 -2.58 16.51
C SER A 36 0.11 -2.34 16.63
N ILE A 37 0.86 -2.80 15.65
CA ILE A 37 2.33 -2.83 15.70
C ILE A 37 3.02 -1.91 14.70
N PHE A 38 2.31 -1.46 13.66
CA PHE A 38 2.93 -0.64 12.62
C PHE A 38 2.67 0.85 12.80
N ASP A 39 3.69 1.65 12.63
CA ASP A 39 3.58 3.11 12.58
C ASP A 39 3.11 3.58 11.22
N GLU A 40 3.54 2.89 10.16
CA GLU A 40 3.22 3.22 8.78
C GLU A 40 3.06 1.96 7.93
N VAL A 41 2.13 1.99 6.99
CA VAL A 41 1.95 0.98 5.95
C VAL A 41 1.95 1.67 4.61
N LEU A 42 2.77 1.19 3.69
CA LEU A 42 2.89 1.73 2.34
C LEU A 42 2.48 0.67 1.32
N ILE A 43 1.54 1.02 0.45
CA ILE A 43 1.08 0.15 -0.64
C ILE A 43 1.24 0.92 -1.95
N ILE A 44 2.23 0.55 -2.72
CA ILE A 44 2.62 1.30 -3.91
C ILE A 44 2.40 0.46 -5.16
N CYS A 45 1.52 0.92 -6.03
CA CYS A 45 1.18 0.30 -7.31
C CYS A 45 0.86 -1.20 -7.21
N PRO A 46 -0.11 -1.60 -6.37
CA PRO A 46 -0.58 -2.99 -6.34
C PRO A 46 -1.20 -3.37 -7.69
N ASP A 47 -1.32 -4.68 -7.94
CA ASP A 47 -1.89 -5.18 -9.19
C ASP A 47 -3.27 -4.58 -9.45
N PRO A 48 -3.47 -3.88 -10.58
CA PRO A 48 -4.71 -3.13 -10.83
C PRO A 48 -5.87 -4.00 -11.32
N TRP A 49 -5.60 -5.23 -11.80
CA TRP A 49 -6.61 -6.12 -12.35
C TRP A 49 -7.60 -5.37 -13.25
N PRO A 50 -7.18 -4.87 -14.43
CA PRO A 50 -7.97 -3.91 -15.23
C PRO A 50 -9.27 -4.48 -15.78
N LYS A 51 -9.36 -5.79 -16.01
CA LYS A 51 -10.57 -6.43 -16.53
C LYS A 51 -11.65 -6.50 -15.45
N LEU A 52 -12.89 -6.14 -15.79
CA LEU A 52 -14.03 -6.14 -14.86
C LEU A 52 -14.19 -7.49 -14.12
N LYS A 53 -14.05 -8.61 -14.81
CA LYS A 53 -14.15 -9.96 -14.22
C LYS A 53 -13.06 -10.24 -13.17
N HIS A 54 -11.98 -9.46 -13.13
CA HIS A 54 -10.88 -9.62 -12.20
C HIS A 54 -10.87 -8.59 -11.06
N HIS A 55 -11.80 -7.63 -11.01
CA HIS A 55 -11.83 -6.59 -9.99
C HIS A 55 -11.89 -7.15 -8.57
N LYS A 56 -12.54 -8.31 -8.38
CA LYS A 56 -12.58 -9.01 -7.09
C LYS A 56 -11.22 -9.48 -6.58
N ARG A 57 -10.21 -9.54 -7.44
CA ARG A 57 -8.82 -9.91 -7.10
C ARG A 57 -8.00 -8.72 -6.59
N ARG A 58 -8.52 -7.51 -6.71
CA ARG A 58 -7.86 -6.30 -6.21
C ARG A 58 -7.68 -6.40 -4.70
N MET A 59 -6.46 -6.10 -4.25
CA MET A 59 -6.12 -6.21 -2.83
C MET A 59 -6.87 -5.19 -1.98
N ILE A 60 -6.94 -3.94 -2.44
CA ILE A 60 -7.50 -2.84 -1.66
C ILE A 60 -9.02 -2.76 -1.86
N ASN A 61 -9.73 -3.00 -0.77
CA ASN A 61 -11.18 -2.90 -0.63
C ASN A 61 -11.50 -2.57 0.84
N SER A 62 -12.77 -2.41 1.17
CA SER A 62 -13.19 -2.08 2.55
C SER A 62 -12.66 -3.07 3.59
N GLU A 63 -12.71 -4.36 3.30
CA GLU A 63 -12.22 -5.41 4.20
C GLU A 63 -10.72 -5.30 4.45
N PHE A 64 -9.93 -5.05 3.41
CA PHE A 64 -8.49 -4.86 3.55
C PHE A 64 -8.13 -3.58 4.30
N LEU A 65 -8.92 -2.51 4.13
CA LEU A 65 -8.76 -1.29 4.92
C LEU A 65 -9.00 -1.56 6.40
N ASP A 66 -9.99 -2.36 6.76
CA ASP A 66 -10.23 -2.76 8.15
C ASP A 66 -9.05 -3.55 8.72
N LEU A 67 -8.50 -4.49 7.96
CA LEU A 67 -7.31 -5.25 8.37
C LEU A 67 -6.10 -4.34 8.59
N THR A 68 -5.88 -3.39 7.70
CA THR A 68 -4.78 -2.43 7.82
C THR A 68 -4.96 -1.52 9.03
N HIS A 69 -6.19 -1.05 9.26
CA HIS A 69 -6.53 -0.24 10.43
C HIS A 69 -6.22 -1.00 11.73
N LYS A 70 -6.55 -2.27 11.80
CA LYS A 70 -6.27 -3.11 12.97
C LYS A 70 -4.80 -3.14 13.35
N VAL A 71 -3.90 -3.29 12.37
CA VAL A 71 -2.46 -3.44 12.62
C VAL A 71 -1.70 -2.12 12.74
N LEU A 72 -2.32 -1.00 12.38
CA LEU A 72 -1.74 0.32 12.57
C LEU A 72 -1.92 0.80 14.01
N LYS A 73 -0.88 1.40 14.56
CA LYS A 73 -0.95 2.13 15.83
C LYS A 73 -1.85 3.36 15.68
N LEU A 74 -2.38 3.85 16.79
CA LEU A 74 -3.10 5.11 16.83
C LEU A 74 -2.20 6.23 16.27
N SER A 75 -2.75 7.10 15.44
CA SER A 75 -2.02 8.11 14.66
C SER A 75 -1.08 7.55 13.59
N GLY A 76 -1.09 6.23 13.38
CA GLY A 76 -0.35 5.60 12.29
C GLY A 76 -0.91 5.97 10.93
N HIS A 77 -0.08 5.85 9.91
CA HIS A 77 -0.41 6.27 8.55
C HIS A 77 -0.50 5.09 7.58
N LEU A 78 -1.47 5.17 6.68
CA LEU A 78 -1.59 4.29 5.52
C LEU A 78 -1.43 5.14 4.27
N PHE A 79 -0.42 4.84 3.48
CA PHE A 79 -0.22 5.47 2.19
C PHE A 79 -0.48 4.46 1.08
N ILE A 80 -1.31 4.84 0.12
CA ILE A 80 -1.64 4.02 -1.05
C ILE A 80 -1.38 4.85 -2.30
N SER A 81 -0.79 4.26 -3.33
CA SER A 81 -0.75 4.86 -4.65
C SER A 81 -1.03 3.83 -5.73
N THR A 82 -1.70 4.26 -6.79
CA THR A 82 -1.94 3.46 -7.99
C THR A 82 -1.79 4.33 -9.21
N ASP A 83 -1.42 3.75 -10.33
CA ASP A 83 -1.34 4.39 -11.64
C ASP A 83 -2.56 4.06 -12.52
N TRP A 84 -3.57 3.37 -11.95
CA TRP A 84 -4.76 2.93 -12.67
C TRP A 84 -6.00 3.70 -12.19
N GLU A 85 -6.55 4.56 -13.04
CA GLU A 85 -7.67 5.45 -12.68
C GLU A 85 -8.90 4.71 -12.14
N ASN A 86 -9.31 3.64 -12.81
CA ASN A 86 -10.45 2.85 -12.36
C ASN A 86 -10.23 2.24 -10.98
N TYR A 87 -9.02 1.76 -10.69
CA TYR A 87 -8.66 1.26 -9.37
C TYR A 87 -8.64 2.38 -8.33
N ALA A 88 -8.13 3.56 -8.68
CA ALA A 88 -8.15 4.73 -7.81
C ALA A 88 -9.57 5.10 -7.37
N LYS A 89 -10.53 5.09 -8.29
CA LYS A 89 -11.95 5.33 -7.98
C LYS A 89 -12.50 4.29 -7.00
N SER A 90 -12.19 3.02 -7.22
CA SER A 90 -12.58 1.92 -6.33
C SER A 90 -11.99 2.09 -4.92
N ILE A 91 -10.73 2.50 -4.83
CA ILE A 91 -10.06 2.78 -3.55
C ILE A 91 -10.75 3.94 -2.83
N GLU A 92 -11.01 5.04 -3.53
CA GLU A 92 -11.69 6.21 -2.97
C GLU A 92 -13.07 5.85 -2.43
N GLU A 93 -13.86 5.07 -3.17
CA GLU A 93 -15.15 4.57 -2.72
C GLU A 93 -15.03 3.74 -1.44
N SER A 94 -14.05 2.85 -1.36
CA SER A 94 -13.81 2.02 -0.18
C SER A 94 -13.42 2.86 1.04
N ILE A 95 -12.62 3.88 0.85
CA ILE A 95 -12.23 4.83 1.91
C ILE A 95 -13.45 5.57 2.42
N ASN A 96 -14.29 6.09 1.52
CA ASN A 96 -15.48 6.86 1.87
C ASN A 96 -16.55 6.01 2.58
N GLN A 97 -16.67 4.74 2.23
CA GLN A 97 -17.64 3.83 2.85
C GLN A 97 -17.30 3.52 4.32
N ASN A 98 -16.03 3.42 4.65
CA ASN A 98 -15.62 2.95 5.97
C ASN A 98 -15.43 4.04 7.02
N SER A 99 -15.08 5.25 6.65
CA SER A 99 -14.87 6.42 7.54
C SER A 99 -13.99 6.12 8.77
N ILE A 100 -13.15 5.10 8.71
CA ILE A 100 -12.27 4.67 9.81
C ILE A 100 -10.93 5.38 9.81
N PHE A 101 -10.62 6.07 8.72
CA PHE A 101 -9.41 6.86 8.56
C PHE A 101 -9.74 8.32 8.32
N GLU A 102 -8.88 9.19 8.82
CA GLU A 102 -8.84 10.59 8.38
C GLU A 102 -8.10 10.66 7.05
N VAL A 103 -8.70 11.29 6.05
CA VAL A 103 -8.06 11.54 4.76
C VAL A 103 -7.22 12.81 4.86
N LEU A 104 -5.92 12.70 4.61
CA LEU A 104 -5.01 13.83 4.68
C LEU A 104 -4.91 14.54 3.34
N THR A 105 -4.91 15.87 3.36
CA THR A 105 -4.85 16.71 2.15
C THR A 105 -3.42 16.88 1.62
N SER A 106 -2.42 16.70 2.48
CA SER A 106 -1.01 16.70 2.10
C SER A 106 -0.39 15.35 2.39
N SER A 107 0.41 14.85 1.45
CA SER A 107 1.11 13.59 1.65
C SER A 107 2.36 13.80 2.47
N SER A 108 2.51 13.05 3.56
CA SER A 108 3.76 12.97 4.31
C SER A 108 4.84 12.19 3.53
N TYR A 109 4.50 11.64 2.39
CA TYR A 109 5.38 10.78 1.57
C TYR A 109 5.91 11.46 0.31
N GLU A 110 5.69 12.77 0.15
CA GLU A 110 6.24 13.56 -0.98
C GLU A 110 7.76 13.53 -1.04
N HIS A 111 8.42 13.32 0.10
CA HIS A 111 9.86 13.20 0.19
C HIS A 111 10.41 11.83 -0.24
N LEU A 112 9.57 10.84 -0.41
CA LEU A 112 9.99 9.52 -0.87
C LEU A 112 10.28 9.54 -2.37
N LYS A 113 11.36 8.87 -2.76
CA LYS A 113 11.68 8.70 -4.18
C LYS A 113 10.62 7.83 -4.83
N LEU A 114 10.27 8.16 -6.07
CA LEU A 114 9.40 7.33 -6.89
C LEU A 114 9.99 5.92 -7.05
N THR A 115 9.15 4.91 -6.93
CA THR A 115 9.52 3.55 -7.26
C THR A 115 9.73 3.41 -8.77
N LYS A 116 10.40 2.35 -9.19
CA LYS A 116 10.56 2.04 -10.63
C LYS A 116 9.20 1.90 -11.32
N PHE A 117 8.21 1.33 -10.65
CA PHE A 117 6.85 1.19 -11.18
C PHE A 117 6.17 2.54 -11.39
N GLN A 118 6.32 3.47 -10.44
CA GLN A 118 5.78 4.83 -10.57
C GLN A 118 6.46 5.60 -11.69
N GLN A 119 7.79 5.52 -11.79
CA GLN A 119 8.55 6.16 -12.87
C GLN A 119 8.12 5.65 -14.24
N ARG A 120 8.00 4.33 -14.38
CA ARG A 120 7.54 3.70 -15.62
C ARG A 120 6.13 4.14 -16.00
N ALA A 121 5.22 4.23 -15.02
CA ALA A 121 3.87 4.71 -15.24
C ALA A 121 3.88 6.14 -15.81
N ILE A 122 4.66 7.02 -15.23
CA ILE A 122 4.81 8.41 -15.68
C ILE A 122 5.39 8.47 -17.09
N GLU A 123 6.43 7.70 -17.39
CA GLU A 123 7.06 7.61 -18.71
C GLU A 123 6.07 7.12 -19.78
N GLU A 124 5.17 6.22 -19.42
CA GLU A 124 4.10 5.71 -20.31
C GLU A 124 2.88 6.64 -20.37
N GLY A 125 2.93 7.81 -19.76
CA GLY A 125 1.86 8.82 -19.78
C GLY A 125 0.73 8.56 -18.78
N ARG A 126 0.89 7.63 -17.84
CA ARG A 126 -0.09 7.39 -16.79
C ARG A 126 0.12 8.33 -15.60
N LYS A 127 -0.97 8.68 -14.95
CA LYS A 127 -0.98 9.52 -13.76
C LYS A 127 -0.87 8.66 -12.51
N ILE A 128 -0.22 9.17 -11.47
CA ILE A 128 -0.19 8.53 -10.15
C ILE A 128 -1.30 9.11 -9.28
N TYR A 129 -2.08 8.25 -8.64
CA TYR A 129 -3.20 8.59 -7.74
C TYR A 129 -2.79 8.23 -6.30
N PRO A 130 -2.34 9.20 -5.47
CA PRO A 130 -1.96 8.94 -4.10
C PRO A 130 -3.13 9.10 -3.13
N PHE A 131 -3.11 8.31 -2.05
CA PHE A 131 -4.02 8.41 -0.92
C PHE A 131 -3.20 8.39 0.37
N SER A 132 -3.38 9.38 1.22
CA SER A 132 -2.73 9.45 2.53
C SER A 132 -3.80 9.42 3.61
N LEU A 133 -3.74 8.42 4.46
CA LEU A 133 -4.74 8.15 5.49
C LEU A 133 -4.07 8.07 6.85
N LYS A 134 -4.80 8.49 7.89
CA LYS A 134 -4.33 8.45 9.28
C LYS A 134 -5.37 7.75 10.16
N LYS A 135 -4.90 6.84 11.00
CA LYS A 135 -5.76 6.19 12.00
C LYS A 135 -6.01 7.15 13.16
N ILE A 136 -7.27 7.46 13.42
CA ILE A 136 -7.68 8.43 14.46
C ILE A 136 -8.40 7.80 15.66
N SER A 137 -8.78 6.54 15.54
CA SER A 137 -9.49 5.86 16.63
C SER A 137 -9.26 4.35 16.65
#